data_36a91092605aef6ff57d0d295e074b97
#
_entry.id   36a91092605aef6ff57d0d295e074b97
#
_cell.length_a   1.000
_cell.length_b   1.000
_cell.length_c   1.000
_cell.angle_alpha   90.00
_cell.angle_beta   90.00
_cell.angle_gamma   90.00
#
_symmetry.space_group_name_H-M   'P 1'
#
loop_
_entity.id
_entity.type
_entity.pdbx_description
1 polymer ?
#
loop_
_entity_poly.entity_id
_entity_poly.type
_entity_poly.pdbx_seq_one_letter_code
_entity_poly.pdbx_strand_id
1 'polypeptide(L)'
;MPGRPATIVIFGATGDLTRRLLVPALANLCFDGLLSEELNVIGIALRDGDDESLRVSLDEFAPQTQCWQRLRQRTSYLPGDFTLGTVYERLKQRLGEDDAAFYLATPPQFFGVIVDRLADAGLTEEHDGGFRRVVIEKPFGHDLES
;
A
#
# COMPACT_ATOMS: atom_id res chain seq x y z
N MET A 1 20.73 9.23 -2.20
CA MET A 1 21.27 7.94 -2.15
C MET A 1 20.22 6.87 -2.27
N PRO A 2 20.54 5.88 -3.00
CA PRO A 2 19.61 4.80 -3.12
C PRO A 2 19.40 4.30 -1.71
N GLY A 3 18.29 4.48 -1.28
CA GLY A 3 18.06 4.20 0.07
C GLY A 3 17.82 2.76 0.33
N ARG A 4 17.23 2.56 1.43
CA ARG A 4 16.77 1.27 1.82
C ARG A 4 15.64 0.83 0.93
N PRO A 5 15.40 -0.46 0.83
CA PRO A 5 14.17 -0.92 0.21
C PRO A 5 12.98 -0.30 0.92
N ALA A 6 11.98 0.05 0.14
CA ALA A 6 10.78 0.67 0.67
C ALA A 6 9.56 -0.09 0.17
N THR A 7 8.52 -0.10 0.98
CA THR A 7 7.28 -0.79 0.66
C THR A 7 6.09 0.13 0.87
N ILE A 8 5.19 0.15 -0.09
CA ILE A 8 3.88 0.77 0.09
C ILE A 8 2.90 -0.35 0.40
N VAL A 9 2.24 -0.25 1.53
CA VAL A 9 1.21 -1.20 1.94
C VAL A 9 -0.13 -0.55 1.74
N ILE A 10 -0.99 -1.17 0.94
CA ILE A 10 -2.28 -0.60 0.58
C ILE A 10 -3.37 -1.42 1.23
N PHE A 11 -4.08 -0.82 2.18
CA PHE A 11 -5.25 -1.43 2.80
C PHE A 11 -6.46 -1.12 1.94
N GLY A 12 -7.17 -2.16 1.51
CA GLY A 12 -8.27 -2.01 0.59
C GLY A 12 -7.83 -2.08 -0.86
N ALA A 13 -6.82 -2.89 -1.14
CA ALA A 13 -6.15 -2.92 -2.44
C ALA A 13 -7.07 -3.32 -3.58
N THR A 14 -8.15 -4.04 -3.31
CA THR A 14 -9.07 -4.47 -4.36
C THR A 14 -10.24 -3.51 -4.56
N GLY A 15 -10.27 -2.39 -3.83
CA GLY A 15 -11.36 -1.43 -3.93
C GLY A 15 -11.20 -0.46 -5.09
N ASP A 16 -12.30 0.20 -5.41
CA ASP A 16 -12.32 1.17 -6.51
C ASP A 16 -11.36 2.33 -6.30
N LEU A 17 -11.26 2.81 -5.06
CA LEU A 17 -10.39 3.95 -4.78
C LEU A 17 -8.96 3.63 -5.15
N THR A 18 -8.49 2.45 -4.78
CA THR A 18 -7.13 2.02 -5.11
C THR A 18 -6.94 1.97 -6.62
N ARG A 19 -7.85 1.31 -7.31
CA ARG A 19 -7.68 1.08 -8.73
C ARG A 19 -7.80 2.35 -9.54
N ARG A 20 -8.73 3.22 -9.19
CA ARG A 20 -9.01 4.41 -10.01
C ARG A 20 -8.08 5.57 -9.71
N LEU A 21 -7.65 5.71 -8.46
CA LEU A 21 -6.88 6.88 -8.05
C LEU A 21 -5.44 6.56 -7.75
N LEU A 22 -5.20 5.51 -6.99
CA LEU A 22 -3.85 5.22 -6.53
C LEU A 22 -2.97 4.63 -7.64
N VAL A 23 -3.52 3.72 -8.45
CA VAL A 23 -2.72 3.08 -9.48
C VAL A 23 -2.22 4.09 -10.51
N PRO A 24 -3.08 4.96 -11.07
CA PRO A 24 -2.56 5.97 -11.99
C PRO A 24 -1.54 6.90 -11.35
N ALA A 25 -1.74 7.25 -10.06
CA ALA A 25 -0.80 8.13 -9.37
C ALA A 25 0.55 7.45 -9.22
N LEU A 26 0.59 6.19 -8.84
CA LEU A 26 1.85 5.46 -8.70
C LEU A 26 2.53 5.32 -10.06
N ALA A 27 1.78 5.04 -11.11
CA ALA A 27 2.33 4.89 -12.43
C ALA A 27 2.94 6.20 -12.93
N ASN A 28 2.30 7.33 -12.65
CA ASN A 28 2.83 8.64 -13.02
C ASN A 28 4.11 8.95 -12.27
N LEU A 29 4.15 8.68 -10.96
CA LEU A 29 5.36 8.90 -10.19
C LEU A 29 6.49 8.02 -10.67
N CYS A 30 6.18 6.81 -11.06
CA CYS A 30 7.17 5.89 -11.60
C CYS A 30 7.72 6.41 -12.93
N PHE A 31 6.82 6.87 -13.80
CA PHE A 31 7.22 7.41 -15.10
C PHE A 31 8.13 8.63 -14.95
N ASP A 32 7.84 9.47 -13.95
CA ASP A 32 8.62 10.67 -13.70
C ASP A 32 9.94 10.38 -12.97
N GLY A 33 10.23 9.12 -12.66
CA GLY A 33 11.44 8.75 -11.97
C GLY A 33 11.48 9.09 -10.50
N LEU A 34 10.31 9.35 -9.92
CA LEU A 34 10.24 9.76 -8.51
C LEU A 34 10.16 8.60 -7.55
N LEU A 35 9.97 7.39 -8.04
CA LEU A 35 9.91 6.21 -7.19
C LEU A 35 11.21 5.42 -7.29
N SER A 36 11.60 4.81 -6.18
CA SER A 36 12.76 3.95 -6.14
C SER A 36 12.53 2.71 -7.01
N GLU A 37 13.58 2.22 -7.65
CA GLU A 37 13.48 0.97 -8.39
C GLU A 37 13.32 -0.23 -7.47
N GLU A 38 13.59 -0.05 -6.18
CA GLU A 38 13.45 -1.10 -5.20
C GLU A 38 12.15 -1.00 -4.42
N LEU A 39 11.21 -0.22 -4.90
CA LEU A 39 9.91 -0.08 -4.26
C LEU A 39 9.10 -1.35 -4.43
N ASN A 40 8.56 -1.85 -3.33
CA ASN A 40 7.64 -2.97 -3.33
C ASN A 40 6.25 -2.48 -2.95
N VAL A 41 5.23 -3.20 -3.41
CA VAL A 41 3.84 -2.90 -3.09
C VAL A 41 3.20 -4.14 -2.51
N ILE A 42 2.57 -4.00 -1.35
CA ILE A 42 1.80 -5.08 -0.74
C ILE A 42 0.36 -4.62 -0.63
N GLY A 43 -0.54 -5.34 -1.29
CA GLY A 43 -1.95 -5.04 -1.21
C GLY A 43 -2.62 -5.95 -0.19
N ILE A 44 -3.46 -5.39 0.67
CA ILE A 44 -4.18 -6.14 1.69
C ILE A 44 -5.67 -5.93 1.48
N ALA A 45 -6.41 -7.01 1.41
CA ALA A 45 -7.86 -6.95 1.30
C ALA A 45 -8.45 -8.25 1.78
N LEU A 46 -9.76 -8.22 2.03
CA LEU A 46 -10.47 -9.37 2.55
C LEU A 46 -10.71 -10.44 1.49
N ARG A 47 -10.77 -10.03 0.23
CA ARG A 47 -11.11 -10.94 -0.85
C ARG A 47 -10.03 -11.99 -1.06
N ASP A 48 -10.43 -13.23 -1.30
CA ASP A 48 -9.49 -14.28 -1.66
C ASP A 48 -8.81 -13.94 -2.98
N GLY A 49 -7.57 -14.38 -3.11
CA GLY A 49 -6.83 -14.14 -4.33
C GLY A 49 -5.35 -14.34 -4.09
N ASP A 50 -4.57 -14.14 -5.15
CA ASP A 50 -3.13 -14.27 -5.08
C ASP A 50 -2.49 -13.04 -5.73
N ASP A 51 -1.16 -13.07 -5.82
CA ASP A 51 -0.42 -11.94 -6.37
C ASP A 51 -0.87 -11.62 -7.79
N GLU A 52 -1.07 -12.63 -8.60
CA GLU A 52 -1.42 -12.40 -9.99
C GLU A 52 -2.83 -11.83 -10.13
N SER A 53 -3.77 -12.28 -9.31
CA SER A 53 -5.12 -11.73 -9.38
C SER A 53 -5.14 -10.25 -9.00
N LEU A 54 -4.32 -9.87 -8.03
CA LEU A 54 -4.20 -8.44 -7.70
C LEU A 54 -3.58 -7.66 -8.85
N ARG A 55 -2.52 -8.19 -9.44
CA ARG A 55 -1.83 -7.51 -10.54
C ARG A 55 -2.78 -7.27 -11.72
N VAL A 56 -3.56 -8.27 -12.07
CA VAL A 56 -4.52 -8.14 -13.17
C VAL A 56 -5.57 -7.08 -12.84
N SER A 57 -6.04 -7.05 -11.60
CA SER A 57 -7.01 -6.05 -11.18
C SER A 57 -6.46 -4.63 -11.31
N LEU A 58 -5.19 -4.44 -10.93
CA LEU A 58 -4.58 -3.12 -10.99
C LEU A 58 -4.24 -2.70 -12.42
N ASP A 59 -3.93 -3.65 -13.29
CA ASP A 59 -3.60 -3.34 -14.69
C ASP A 59 -4.72 -2.61 -15.41
N GLU A 60 -5.95 -2.79 -14.99
CA GLU A 60 -7.10 -2.20 -15.66
C GLU A 60 -7.00 -0.68 -15.74
N PHE A 61 -6.38 -0.05 -14.74
CA PHE A 61 -6.29 1.40 -14.69
C PHE A 61 -4.87 1.92 -14.82
N ALA A 62 -3.93 1.06 -15.19
CA ALA A 62 -2.54 1.44 -15.30
C ALA A 62 -2.13 1.63 -16.76
N PRO A 63 -1.24 2.59 -17.03
CA PRO A 63 -0.72 2.73 -18.38
C PRO A 63 0.21 1.56 -18.74
N GLN A 64 0.32 1.27 -20.03
CA GLN A 64 1.19 0.20 -20.50
C GLN A 64 2.61 0.74 -20.69
N THR A 65 3.34 0.88 -19.60
CA THR A 65 4.69 1.41 -19.62
C THR A 65 5.64 0.38 -19.01
N GLN A 66 6.92 0.50 -19.34
CA GLN A 66 7.93 -0.36 -18.72
C GLN A 66 7.99 -0.14 -17.22
N CYS A 67 7.81 1.09 -16.81
CA CYS A 67 7.87 1.42 -15.39
C CYS A 67 6.77 0.70 -14.62
N TRP A 68 5.56 0.71 -15.17
CA TRP A 68 4.47 -0.01 -14.53
C TRP A 68 4.74 -1.51 -14.50
N GLN A 69 5.32 -2.06 -15.58
CA GLN A 69 5.62 -3.49 -15.63
C GLN A 69 6.60 -3.89 -14.53
N ARG A 70 7.59 -3.05 -14.25
CA ARG A 70 8.52 -3.33 -13.16
C ARG A 70 7.84 -3.27 -11.80
N LEU A 71 7.03 -2.24 -11.58
CA LEU A 71 6.32 -2.08 -10.33
C LEU A 71 5.33 -3.21 -10.12
N ARG A 72 4.68 -3.63 -11.18
CA ARG A 72 3.73 -4.73 -11.15
C ARG A 72 4.39 -6.01 -10.65
N GLN A 73 5.60 -6.27 -11.08
CA GLN A 73 6.31 -7.48 -10.65
C GLN A 73 6.70 -7.44 -9.19
N ARG A 74 6.78 -6.25 -8.62
CA ARG A 74 7.08 -6.09 -7.19
C ARG A 74 5.82 -5.91 -6.35
N THR A 75 4.67 -6.17 -6.92
CA THR A 75 3.39 -6.06 -6.24
C THR A 75 2.95 -7.45 -5.80
N SER A 76 2.63 -7.59 -4.53
CA SER A 76 2.15 -8.85 -3.97
C SER A 76 0.88 -8.62 -3.18
N TYR A 77 0.16 -9.70 -2.93
CA TYR A 77 -1.14 -9.66 -2.28
C TYR A 77 -1.09 -10.41 -0.95
N LEU A 78 -1.65 -9.81 0.07
CA LEU A 78 -1.77 -10.44 1.38
C LEU A 78 -3.26 -10.46 1.73
N PRO A 79 -3.97 -11.56 1.41
CA PRO A 79 -5.38 -11.62 1.76
C PRO A 79 -5.56 -11.80 3.25
N GLY A 80 -6.54 -11.12 3.80
CA GLY A 80 -6.83 -11.24 5.21
C GLY A 80 -7.74 -10.14 5.69
N ASP A 81 -8.28 -10.35 6.88
CA ASP A 81 -9.17 -9.40 7.52
C ASP A 81 -8.33 -8.38 8.29
N PHE A 82 -8.29 -7.15 7.78
CA PHE A 82 -7.45 -6.13 8.40
C PHE A 82 -8.02 -5.59 9.72
N THR A 83 -9.14 -6.12 10.17
CA THR A 83 -9.59 -5.83 11.54
C THR A 83 -9.02 -6.82 12.55
N LEU A 84 -8.35 -7.88 12.08
CA LEU A 84 -7.75 -8.90 12.94
C LEU A 84 -6.25 -8.75 12.97
N GLY A 85 -5.64 -9.16 14.08
CA GLY A 85 -4.19 -9.00 14.24
C GLY A 85 -3.34 -9.92 13.40
N THR A 86 -3.90 -11.04 12.91
CA THR A 86 -3.08 -12.04 12.20
C THR A 86 -2.48 -11.52 10.92
N VAL A 87 -3.20 -10.69 10.17
CA VAL A 87 -2.66 -10.17 8.92
C VAL A 87 -1.48 -9.24 9.19
N TYR A 88 -1.49 -8.56 10.33
CA TYR A 88 -0.41 -7.64 10.68
C TYR A 88 0.85 -8.37 11.07
N GLU A 89 0.74 -9.55 11.64
CA GLU A 89 1.92 -10.36 11.93
C GLU A 89 2.57 -10.85 10.66
N ARG A 90 1.78 -11.25 9.69
CA ARG A 90 2.33 -11.63 8.38
C ARG A 90 2.98 -10.43 7.70
N LEU A 91 2.34 -9.28 7.80
CA LEU A 91 2.88 -8.06 7.23
C LEU A 91 4.22 -7.72 7.85
N LYS A 92 4.32 -7.87 9.16
CA LYS A 92 5.56 -7.58 9.87
C LYS A 92 6.69 -8.45 9.37
N GLN A 93 6.41 -9.72 9.12
CA GLN A 93 7.42 -10.62 8.60
C GLN A 93 7.90 -10.21 7.22
N ARG A 94 6.98 -9.73 6.37
CA ARG A 94 7.36 -9.29 5.02
C ARG A 94 8.13 -8.00 5.01
N LEU A 95 7.78 -7.08 5.91
CA LEU A 95 8.42 -5.76 5.93
C LEU A 95 9.81 -5.81 6.56
N GLY A 96 9.99 -6.62 7.60
CA GLY A 96 11.23 -6.60 8.33
C GLY A 96 11.55 -5.19 8.81
N GLU A 97 12.68 -4.65 8.38
CA GLU A 97 13.09 -3.31 8.73
C GLU A 97 12.97 -2.33 7.57
N ASP A 98 12.29 -2.71 6.51
CA ASP A 98 12.12 -1.82 5.36
C ASP A 98 11.38 -0.55 5.75
N ASP A 99 11.67 0.52 5.06
CA ASP A 99 10.83 1.72 5.13
C ASP A 99 9.46 1.38 4.57
N ALA A 100 8.42 1.94 5.16
CA ALA A 100 7.07 1.61 4.73
C ALA A 100 6.12 2.78 4.86
N ALA A 101 5.24 2.90 3.89
CA ALA A 101 4.11 3.81 3.95
C ALA A 101 2.85 2.96 3.89
N PHE A 102 1.96 3.18 4.84
CA PHE A 102 0.70 2.44 4.93
C PHE A 102 -0.42 3.34 4.40
N TYR A 103 -0.92 2.98 3.24
CA TYR A 103 -1.95 3.78 2.56
C TYR A 103 -3.32 3.19 2.85
N LEU A 104 -4.18 3.98 3.49
CA LEU A 104 -5.50 3.51 3.90
C LEU A 104 -6.52 3.89 2.83
N ALA A 105 -6.84 2.94 1.96
CA ALA A 105 -7.80 3.12 0.88
C ALA A 105 -9.13 2.45 1.21
N THR A 106 -9.40 2.26 2.49
CA THR A 106 -10.66 1.69 2.98
C THR A 106 -11.63 2.80 3.33
N PRO A 107 -12.90 2.47 3.59
CA PRO A 107 -13.81 3.46 4.15
C PRO A 107 -13.28 4.01 5.48
N PRO A 108 -13.57 5.28 5.78
CA PRO A 108 -12.98 5.94 6.95
C PRO A 108 -13.30 5.26 8.28
N GLN A 109 -14.38 4.53 8.35
CA GLN A 109 -14.75 3.85 9.61
C GLN A 109 -13.71 2.81 10.03
N PHE A 110 -12.86 2.37 9.12
CA PHE A 110 -11.83 1.37 9.44
C PHE A 110 -10.49 1.98 9.79
N PHE A 111 -10.33 3.30 9.64
CA PHE A 111 -9.03 3.93 9.87
C PHE A 111 -8.53 3.69 11.29
N GLY A 112 -9.40 3.85 12.28
CA GLY A 112 -8.99 3.70 13.67
C GLY A 112 -8.48 2.31 13.99
N VAL A 113 -9.20 1.28 13.54
CA VAL A 113 -8.80 -0.08 13.84
C VAL A 113 -7.49 -0.42 13.11
N ILE A 114 -7.32 0.05 11.88
CA ILE A 114 -6.08 -0.23 11.15
C ILE A 114 -4.90 0.42 11.87
N VAL A 115 -5.02 1.68 12.26
CA VAL A 115 -3.94 2.38 12.94
C VAL A 115 -3.62 1.70 14.27
N ASP A 116 -4.64 1.31 15.03
CA ASP A 116 -4.43 0.61 16.29
C ASP A 116 -3.71 -0.72 16.09
N ARG A 117 -4.11 -1.48 15.08
CA ARG A 117 -3.45 -2.77 14.81
C ARG A 117 -2.01 -2.59 14.35
N LEU A 118 -1.76 -1.58 13.53
CA LEU A 118 -0.39 -1.29 13.11
C LEU A 118 0.49 -0.96 14.32
N ALA A 119 -0.01 -0.14 15.22
CA ALA A 119 0.74 0.24 16.41
C ALA A 119 0.97 -0.96 17.33
N ASP A 120 -0.08 -1.77 17.53
CA ASP A 120 0.05 -2.96 18.38
C ASP A 120 1.09 -3.93 17.87
N ALA A 121 1.25 -4.03 16.56
CA ALA A 121 2.22 -4.93 15.96
C ALA A 121 3.61 -4.30 15.88
N GLY A 122 3.78 -3.06 16.29
CA GLY A 122 5.06 -2.37 16.21
C GLY A 122 5.44 -1.94 14.81
N LEU A 123 4.48 -1.90 13.91
CA LEU A 123 4.76 -1.61 12.50
C LEU A 123 4.97 -0.13 12.23
N THR A 124 4.53 0.75 13.13
CA THR A 124 4.70 2.18 12.97
C THR A 124 5.94 2.72 13.66
N GLU A 125 6.73 1.86 14.28
CA GLU A 125 7.97 2.28 14.94
C GLU A 125 9.08 2.48 13.92
N GLU A 126 9.75 3.62 14.01
CA GLU A 126 10.84 3.94 13.10
C GLU A 126 12.18 3.54 13.73
N HIS A 127 13.04 2.96 12.91
CA HIS A 127 14.33 2.47 13.36
C HIS A 127 15.44 2.99 12.47
N ASP A 128 16.55 3.41 13.06
CA ASP A 128 17.80 3.69 12.36
C ASP A 128 17.64 4.64 11.18
N GLY A 129 16.83 5.68 11.36
CA GLY A 129 16.66 6.68 10.33
C GLY A 129 15.67 6.29 9.25
N GLY A 130 15.06 5.10 9.34
CA GLY A 130 14.01 4.71 8.42
C GLY A 130 12.69 5.38 8.74
N PHE A 131 11.69 5.16 7.88
CA PHE A 131 10.39 5.77 8.13
C PHE A 131 9.29 4.72 8.11
N ARG A 132 8.26 4.99 8.88
CA ARG A 132 7.04 4.22 8.93
C ARG A 132 5.91 5.24 9.06
N ARG A 133 5.12 5.38 8.00
CA ARG A 133 4.11 6.45 7.94
C ARG A 133 2.78 5.91 7.52
N VAL A 134 1.72 6.54 8.04
CA VAL A 134 0.35 6.22 7.66
C VAL A 134 -0.18 7.36 6.81
N VAL A 135 -0.71 7.01 5.64
CA VAL A 135 -1.23 8.00 4.69
C VAL A 135 -2.72 7.76 4.54
N ILE A 136 -3.51 8.81 4.76
CA ILE A 136 -4.95 8.76 4.65
C ILE A 136 -5.39 9.73 3.58
N GLU A 137 -6.13 9.21 2.59
CA GLU A 137 -6.64 10.02 1.51
C GLU A 137 -7.93 10.69 1.93
N LYS A 138 -8.07 11.98 1.68
CA LYS A 138 -9.30 12.68 1.98
C LYS A 138 -10.28 12.49 0.83
N PRO A 139 -11.54 12.22 1.12
CA PRO A 139 -12.54 12.14 0.05
C PRO A 139 -12.69 13.49 -0.62
N PHE A 140 -12.90 13.47 -1.93
CA PHE A 140 -13.14 14.68 -2.67
C PHE A 140 -14.44 15.33 -2.22
N GLY A 141 -14.44 16.65 -2.13
CA GLY A 141 -15.63 17.40 -1.82
C GLY A 141 -15.94 17.50 -0.36
N HIS A 142 -15.14 16.92 0.49
CA HIS A 142 -15.38 16.95 1.92
C HIS A 142 -14.34 17.75 2.68
N ASP A 143 -13.27 18.06 2.05
CA ASP A 143 -12.16 18.70 2.71
C ASP A 143 -12.50 20.09 3.19
N LEU A 144 -13.38 20.77 2.49
CA LEU A 144 -13.68 22.15 2.81
C LEU A 144 -14.44 22.29 4.11
N GLU A 145 -15.32 21.35 4.40
CA GLU A 145 -16.09 21.39 5.62
C GLU A 145 -15.35 20.82 6.79
N SER A 146 -14.31 20.13 6.52
CA SER A 146 -13.56 19.44 7.55
C SER A 146 -12.65 20.36 8.29
#